data_c84ce9b5953e3870e83ab383ce33a079
#
_entry.id   c84ce9b5953e3870e83ab383ce33a079
#
_cell.length_a   1.000
_cell.length_b   1.000
_cell.length_c   1.000
_cell.angle_alpha   90.00
_cell.angle_beta   90.00
_cell.angle_gamma   90.00
#
_symmetry.space_group_name_H-M   'P 1'
#
loop_
_entity.id
_entity.type
_entity.pdbx_description
1 polymer ?
#
loop_
_entity_poly.entity_id
_entity_poly.type
_entity_poly.pdbx_seq_one_letter_code
_entity_poly.pdbx_strand_id
1 'polypeptide(L)'
;MQTQVHILSSGENSALLAQKYHMTLEELRKLNQFRTFAHGFKHLQPGDELDVPLAPLPEIIWNDAAISKAAEQRDDGQLQKIASLASQMGDFLSNNPTGDTAANRARGTVNSVVSGKTQQWLNQFGTARVQLDTDKNFSLKNSQFDLLVPLYEQKDRLVFTQGSLHRTDDRTQSNIGVGFRHFSPGYMLGGNVFGDYDLSQEHARAGIGVEYWRDFLKLNANSYRRLTGWKDSPDVEDYEVRPANGWDVHAQAWLPSLPQLGVKLAYQQYYGKEVALFGKETRQHNPHTLTTGLDYTPVPLITFSAEQRQGQHGKSDTHLGVELHYQLGVPWHQQLNPEAVAAMRSLAGSRYDLVARNNNILLEYHQQQVIHLQTAEQVSGYTGEQKSLGVSVTSKYGLAHIEWTAPTLLAQAVKSCRSA
;
A
#
# COMPACT_ATOMS: atom_id res chain seq x y z
N MET A 1 6.27 1.09 30.55
CA MET A 1 6.84 -0.25 30.36
C MET A 1 5.72 -1.21 30.67
N GLN A 2 5.39 -2.11 29.76
CA GLN A 2 4.36 -3.12 30.00
C GLN A 2 4.98 -4.28 30.76
N THR A 3 4.27 -4.79 31.75
CA THR A 3 4.72 -5.84 32.63
C THR A 3 3.81 -7.06 32.58
N GLN A 4 4.38 -8.23 32.79
CA GLN A 4 3.66 -9.47 33.05
C GLN A 4 4.04 -9.99 34.45
N VAL A 5 3.17 -10.77 35.04
CA VAL A 5 3.45 -11.41 36.31
C VAL A 5 4.27 -12.68 36.06
N HIS A 6 5.43 -12.76 36.68
CA HIS A 6 6.25 -13.96 36.71
C HIS A 6 6.20 -14.58 38.12
N ILE A 7 5.84 -15.85 38.20
CA ILE A 7 5.87 -16.62 39.45
C ILE A 7 7.23 -17.26 39.58
N LEU A 8 7.94 -16.96 40.66
CA LEU A 8 9.29 -17.43 40.88
C LEU A 8 9.31 -18.95 41.05
N SER A 9 10.08 -19.63 40.20
CA SER A 9 10.26 -21.09 40.25
C SER A 9 11.42 -21.49 41.20
N SER A 10 11.45 -22.76 41.60
CA SER A 10 12.53 -23.28 42.43
C SER A 10 13.88 -23.14 41.72
N GLY A 11 14.87 -22.46 42.37
CA GLY A 11 16.17 -22.17 41.81
C GLY A 11 16.30 -20.82 41.09
N GLU A 12 15.21 -20.10 40.85
CA GLU A 12 15.24 -18.72 40.34
C GLU A 12 15.47 -17.74 41.52
N ASN A 13 16.12 -16.62 41.24
CA ASN A 13 16.28 -15.50 42.15
C ASN A 13 16.21 -14.17 41.40
N SER A 14 16.11 -13.07 42.14
CA SER A 14 16.00 -11.73 41.56
C SER A 14 17.16 -11.37 40.62
N ALA A 15 18.37 -11.84 40.85
CA ALA A 15 19.52 -11.57 39.98
C ALA A 15 19.44 -12.35 38.67
N LEU A 16 19.05 -13.63 38.72
CA LEU A 16 18.83 -14.44 37.51
C LEU A 16 17.68 -13.91 36.67
N LEU A 17 16.58 -13.42 37.30
CA LEU A 17 15.50 -12.79 36.61
C LEU A 17 15.93 -11.47 35.97
N ALA A 18 16.67 -10.63 36.68
CA ALA A 18 17.17 -9.39 36.10
C ALA A 18 18.06 -9.67 34.90
N GLN A 19 18.92 -10.69 34.96
CA GLN A 19 19.73 -11.13 33.82
C GLN A 19 18.89 -11.70 32.68
N LYS A 20 17.88 -12.52 32.97
CA LYS A 20 16.95 -13.11 31.98
C LYS A 20 16.19 -12.06 31.20
N TYR A 21 15.82 -10.96 31.85
CA TYR A 21 15.09 -9.86 31.25
C TYR A 21 15.96 -8.66 30.83
N HIS A 22 17.30 -8.85 30.76
CA HIS A 22 18.29 -7.86 30.32
C HIS A 22 18.17 -6.51 31.04
N MET A 23 17.91 -6.55 32.35
CA MET A 23 17.75 -5.36 33.18
C MET A 23 18.65 -5.45 34.41
N THR A 24 18.89 -4.33 35.05
CA THR A 24 19.60 -4.29 36.33
C THR A 24 18.70 -4.72 37.47
N LEU A 25 19.29 -5.18 38.57
CA LEU A 25 18.53 -5.54 39.77
C LEU A 25 17.76 -4.34 40.36
N GLU A 26 18.33 -3.15 40.23
CA GLU A 26 17.69 -1.88 40.63
C GLU A 26 16.45 -1.57 39.79
N GLU A 27 16.50 -1.78 38.48
CA GLU A 27 15.36 -1.60 37.58
C GLU A 27 14.25 -2.62 37.88
N LEU A 28 14.61 -3.88 38.11
CA LEU A 28 13.66 -4.91 38.53
C LEU A 28 13.00 -4.57 39.86
N ARG A 29 13.78 -4.05 40.81
CA ARG A 29 13.27 -3.57 42.10
C ARG A 29 12.34 -2.40 41.97
N LYS A 30 12.69 -1.41 41.14
CA LYS A 30 11.86 -0.24 40.85
C LYS A 30 10.55 -0.63 40.16
N LEU A 31 10.58 -1.61 39.29
CA LEU A 31 9.40 -2.16 38.63
C LEU A 31 8.42 -2.77 39.64
N ASN A 32 8.94 -3.40 40.69
CA ASN A 32 8.20 -4.07 41.75
C ASN A 32 8.01 -3.23 43.02
N GLN A 33 8.21 -1.91 42.96
CA GLN A 33 8.19 -1.04 44.16
C GLN A 33 6.83 -1.01 44.87
N PHE A 34 5.74 -1.37 44.19
CA PHE A 34 4.39 -1.40 44.75
C PHE A 34 3.95 -2.81 45.18
N ARG A 35 4.81 -3.84 44.99
CA ARG A 35 4.55 -5.20 45.46
C ARG A 35 5.14 -5.42 46.87
N THR A 36 4.41 -6.18 47.70
CA THR A 36 4.89 -6.60 49.02
C THR A 36 5.33 -8.06 48.95
N PHE A 37 6.52 -8.34 49.42
CA PHE A 37 7.10 -9.69 49.51
C PHE A 37 7.25 -10.09 50.97
N ALA A 38 6.84 -11.31 51.31
CA ALA A 38 6.85 -11.80 52.69
C ALA A 38 8.21 -11.71 53.35
N HIS A 39 9.29 -11.93 52.56
CA HIS A 39 10.71 -11.90 53.06
C HIS A 39 11.51 -10.74 52.47
N GLY A 40 10.83 -9.78 51.83
CA GLY A 40 11.45 -8.65 51.14
C GLY A 40 12.10 -9.00 49.82
N PHE A 41 12.31 -8.02 48.96
CA PHE A 41 12.81 -8.17 47.57
C PHE A 41 14.20 -8.85 47.48
N LYS A 42 15.00 -8.82 48.53
CA LYS A 42 16.31 -9.48 48.55
C LYS A 42 16.27 -10.98 48.84
N HIS A 43 15.15 -11.47 49.39
CA HIS A 43 15.00 -12.86 49.84
C HIS A 43 13.70 -13.46 49.25
N LEU A 44 13.55 -13.31 47.94
CA LEU A 44 12.42 -13.88 47.20
C LEU A 44 12.42 -15.40 47.29
N GLN A 45 11.23 -15.97 47.42
CA GLN A 45 11.04 -17.42 47.55
C GLN A 45 10.26 -17.98 46.33
N PRO A 46 10.40 -19.28 46.02
CA PRO A 46 9.54 -19.92 45.03
C PRO A 46 8.06 -19.69 45.34
N GLY A 47 7.32 -19.24 44.36
CA GLY A 47 5.91 -18.84 44.51
C GLY A 47 5.67 -17.33 44.63
N ASP A 48 6.72 -16.54 44.91
CA ASP A 48 6.58 -15.06 44.87
C ASP A 48 6.29 -14.58 43.47
N GLU A 49 5.35 -13.62 43.36
CA GLU A 49 4.95 -13.01 42.10
C GLU A 49 5.70 -11.69 41.88
N LEU A 50 6.42 -11.59 40.78
CA LEU A 50 7.10 -10.37 40.37
C LEU A 50 6.52 -9.82 39.08
N ASP A 51 6.44 -8.50 39.00
CA ASP A 51 6.26 -7.82 37.72
C ASP A 51 7.60 -7.82 36.99
N VAL A 52 7.62 -8.42 35.82
CA VAL A 52 8.76 -8.43 34.90
C VAL A 52 8.31 -7.79 33.59
N PRO A 53 9.23 -7.23 32.80
CA PRO A 53 8.90 -6.82 31.45
C PRO A 53 8.24 -7.98 30.70
N LEU A 54 7.34 -7.71 29.80
CA LEU A 54 6.95 -8.70 28.81
C LEU A 54 8.24 -9.33 28.27
N ALA A 55 8.28 -10.68 28.20
CA ALA A 55 9.49 -11.44 27.88
C ALA A 55 10.32 -10.70 26.82
N PRO A 56 11.64 -10.58 26.99
CA PRO A 56 12.44 -9.86 26.03
C PRO A 56 12.12 -10.45 24.68
N LEU A 57 11.69 -9.57 23.77
CA LEU A 57 11.54 -9.95 22.38
C LEU A 57 12.83 -10.65 21.99
N PRO A 58 12.79 -11.78 21.27
CA PRO A 58 13.99 -12.52 20.94
C PRO A 58 15.00 -11.53 20.37
N GLU A 59 16.16 -11.43 21.02
CA GLU A 59 17.22 -10.54 20.58
C GLU A 59 17.57 -10.99 19.16
N ILE A 60 17.23 -10.18 18.16
CA ILE A 60 17.73 -10.38 16.81
C ILE A 60 19.22 -10.08 16.92
N ILE A 61 20.03 -11.13 17.06
CA ILE A 61 21.50 -11.01 17.08
C ILE A 61 21.90 -10.54 15.68
N TRP A 62 22.08 -9.24 15.55
CA TRP A 62 22.62 -8.62 14.35
C TRP A 62 24.07 -9.04 14.23
N ASN A 63 24.33 -10.08 13.45
CA ASN A 63 25.68 -10.50 13.15
C ASN A 63 26.23 -9.59 12.04
N ASP A 64 26.86 -8.48 12.43
CA ASP A 64 27.46 -7.51 11.52
C ASP A 64 28.41 -8.16 10.50
N ALA A 65 29.09 -9.25 10.89
CA ALA A 65 29.95 -10.02 9.99
C ALA A 65 29.17 -10.81 8.92
N ALA A 66 27.96 -11.29 9.23
CA ALA A 66 27.09 -11.96 8.26
C ALA A 66 26.44 -10.95 7.30
N ILE A 67 26.08 -9.77 7.82
CA ILE A 67 25.51 -8.66 7.02
C ILE A 67 26.54 -8.12 6.03
N SER A 68 27.79 -7.90 6.47
CA SER A 68 28.89 -7.44 5.62
C SER A 68 29.21 -8.45 4.51
N LYS A 69 29.26 -9.75 4.82
CA LYS A 69 29.45 -10.81 3.80
C LYS A 69 28.30 -10.90 2.81
N ALA A 70 27.04 -10.71 3.27
CA ALA A 70 25.89 -10.70 2.38
C ALA A 70 25.85 -9.45 1.47
N ALA A 71 26.42 -8.33 1.94
CA ALA A 71 26.54 -7.11 1.14
C ALA A 71 27.62 -7.21 0.04
N GLU A 72 28.74 -7.90 0.31
CA GLU A 72 29.82 -8.11 -0.65
C GLU A 72 29.50 -9.15 -1.74
N GLN A 73 28.55 -10.05 -1.49
CA GLN A 73 28.11 -11.09 -2.45
C GLN A 73 26.92 -10.67 -3.33
N ARG A 74 26.53 -9.39 -3.33
CA ARG A 74 25.46 -8.87 -4.18
C ARG A 74 25.94 -8.71 -5.61
N ASP A 75 25.86 -9.80 -6.37
CA ASP A 75 26.17 -9.87 -7.78
C ASP A 75 24.98 -9.43 -8.65
N ASP A 76 25.25 -8.86 -9.86
CA ASP A 76 24.26 -8.40 -10.87
C ASP A 76 23.22 -9.47 -11.22
N GLY A 77 23.51 -10.75 -10.98
CA GLY A 77 22.58 -11.86 -11.14
C GLY A 77 21.34 -11.82 -10.20
N GLN A 78 21.36 -11.03 -9.14
CA GLN A 78 20.23 -10.90 -8.21
C GLN A 78 19.14 -9.96 -8.76
N LEU A 79 19.53 -8.86 -9.38
CA LEU A 79 18.59 -7.95 -10.03
C LEU A 79 17.86 -8.63 -11.19
N GLN A 80 18.56 -9.47 -11.96
CA GLN A 80 17.94 -10.27 -13.03
C GLN A 80 16.93 -11.30 -12.49
N LYS A 81 17.17 -11.90 -11.32
CA LYS A 81 16.24 -12.84 -10.68
C LYS A 81 14.99 -12.13 -10.14
N ILE A 82 15.14 -10.95 -9.53
CA ILE A 82 14.01 -10.13 -9.10
C ILE A 82 13.17 -9.71 -10.31
N ALA A 83 13.82 -9.30 -11.41
CA ALA A 83 13.14 -8.96 -12.66
C ALA A 83 12.41 -10.16 -13.26
N SER A 84 12.99 -11.37 -13.23
CA SER A 84 12.35 -12.58 -13.74
C SER A 84 11.16 -13.03 -12.87
N LEU A 85 11.24 -12.89 -11.54
CA LEU A 85 10.12 -13.12 -10.63
C LEU A 85 8.99 -12.10 -10.86
N ALA A 86 9.33 -10.82 -11.01
CA ALA A 86 8.37 -9.77 -11.32
C ALA A 86 7.68 -10.02 -12.67
N SER A 87 8.43 -10.49 -13.69
CA SER A 87 7.88 -10.88 -14.99
C SER A 87 6.93 -12.07 -14.89
N GLN A 88 7.32 -13.15 -14.17
CA GLN A 88 6.45 -14.33 -13.95
C GLN A 88 5.18 -13.98 -13.17
N MET A 89 5.26 -13.06 -12.20
CA MET A 89 4.09 -12.55 -11.49
C MET A 89 3.24 -11.64 -12.39
N GLY A 90 3.87 -10.88 -13.30
CA GLY A 90 3.19 -10.10 -14.33
C GLY A 90 2.36 -10.98 -15.26
N ASP A 91 2.96 -12.05 -15.77
CA ASP A 91 2.28 -13.04 -16.61
C ASP A 91 1.12 -13.74 -15.85
N PHE A 92 1.30 -13.99 -14.56
CA PHE A 92 0.26 -14.54 -13.70
C PHE A 92 -0.92 -13.57 -13.54
N LEU A 93 -0.64 -12.29 -13.22
CA LEU A 93 -1.67 -11.28 -13.00
C LEU A 93 -2.38 -10.88 -14.30
N SER A 94 -1.67 -10.91 -15.44
CA SER A 94 -2.22 -10.57 -16.76
C SER A 94 -3.23 -11.62 -17.29
N ASN A 95 -3.08 -12.88 -16.91
CA ASN A 95 -3.93 -13.99 -17.36
C ASN A 95 -5.26 -14.14 -16.62
N ASN A 96 -5.70 -13.14 -15.86
CA ASN A 96 -7.00 -13.08 -15.19
C ASN A 96 -7.36 -14.36 -14.39
N PRO A 97 -6.56 -14.75 -13.38
CA PRO A 97 -6.77 -16.01 -12.67
C PRO A 97 -8.07 -16.00 -11.87
N THR A 98 -8.92 -17.00 -12.10
CA THR A 98 -10.05 -17.29 -11.20
C THR A 98 -9.52 -17.75 -9.84
N GLY A 99 -10.28 -17.53 -8.74
CA GLY A 99 -9.84 -17.78 -7.36
C GLY A 99 -9.19 -19.15 -7.10
N ASP A 100 -9.69 -20.22 -7.70
CA ASP A 100 -9.13 -21.57 -7.59
C ASP A 100 -7.79 -21.74 -8.32
N THR A 101 -7.63 -21.06 -9.46
CA THR A 101 -6.39 -21.06 -10.24
C THR A 101 -5.31 -20.23 -9.54
N ALA A 102 -5.70 -19.14 -8.85
CA ALA A 102 -4.82 -18.32 -8.06
C ALA A 102 -4.26 -19.08 -6.85
N ALA A 103 -5.12 -19.79 -6.11
CA ALA A 103 -4.71 -20.59 -4.95
C ALA A 103 -3.79 -21.77 -5.34
N ASN A 104 -4.09 -22.45 -6.44
CA ASN A 104 -3.29 -23.61 -6.91
C ASN A 104 -1.94 -23.16 -7.51
N ARG A 105 -1.88 -22.02 -8.20
CA ARG A 105 -0.62 -21.46 -8.70
C ARG A 105 0.21 -20.79 -7.62
N ALA A 106 -0.39 -20.12 -6.65
CA ALA A 106 0.33 -19.63 -5.48
C ALA A 106 1.03 -20.78 -4.74
N ARG A 107 0.35 -21.94 -4.56
CA ARG A 107 0.96 -23.17 -4.04
C ARG A 107 2.06 -23.71 -4.96
N GLY A 108 1.85 -23.70 -6.27
CA GLY A 108 2.84 -24.14 -7.27
C GLY A 108 4.06 -23.22 -7.33
N THR A 109 3.87 -21.90 -7.24
CA THR A 109 4.96 -20.90 -7.23
C THR A 109 5.77 -20.97 -5.94
N VAL A 110 5.11 -21.13 -4.79
CA VAL A 110 5.80 -21.35 -3.51
C VAL A 110 6.62 -22.64 -3.56
N ASN A 111 6.08 -23.74 -4.14
CA ASN A 111 6.81 -25.00 -4.28
C ASN A 111 7.93 -24.96 -5.36
N SER A 112 7.78 -24.20 -6.46
CA SER A 112 8.80 -24.09 -7.50
C SER A 112 9.94 -23.14 -7.12
N VAL A 113 9.68 -22.17 -6.26
CA VAL A 113 10.68 -21.26 -5.67
C VAL A 113 11.60 -22.00 -4.68
N VAL A 114 11.20 -23.19 -4.19
CA VAL A 114 11.94 -24.00 -3.21
C VAL A 114 13.04 -24.91 -3.81
N SER A 115 13.37 -24.81 -5.09
CA SER A 115 14.51 -25.56 -5.65
C SER A 115 15.87 -24.93 -5.26
N GLY A 116 16.78 -25.74 -4.74
CA GLY A 116 18.08 -25.56 -4.12
C GLY A 116 18.89 -24.23 -4.27
N LYS A 117 18.88 -23.54 -5.43
CA LYS A 117 19.53 -22.24 -5.61
C LYS A 117 18.68 -21.06 -5.10
N THR A 118 17.38 -21.25 -5.03
CA THR A 118 16.40 -20.29 -4.52
C THR A 118 16.40 -20.29 -2.98
N GLN A 119 16.75 -21.40 -2.35
CA GLN A 119 16.93 -21.48 -0.88
C GLN A 119 18.07 -20.57 -0.37
N GLN A 120 19.16 -20.44 -1.13
CA GLN A 120 20.23 -19.51 -0.76
C GLN A 120 19.82 -18.03 -0.84
N TRP A 121 18.90 -17.70 -1.73
CA TRP A 121 18.35 -16.35 -1.87
C TRP A 121 17.26 -16.05 -0.81
N LEU A 122 16.42 -17.06 -0.47
CA LEU A 122 15.40 -16.95 0.59
C LEU A 122 16.01 -16.85 1.99
N ASN A 123 17.32 -17.12 2.14
CA ASN A 123 18.06 -16.90 3.38
C ASN A 123 18.50 -15.42 3.55
N GLN A 124 18.11 -14.53 2.65
CA GLN A 124 18.36 -13.09 2.79
C GLN A 124 17.22 -12.45 3.56
N PHE A 125 17.53 -11.41 4.34
CA PHE A 125 16.53 -10.64 5.08
C PHE A 125 15.63 -9.85 4.13
N GLY A 126 14.38 -9.69 4.51
CA GLY A 126 13.39 -8.95 3.73
C GLY A 126 11.98 -9.48 3.94
N THR A 127 11.03 -8.95 3.19
CA THR A 127 9.63 -9.31 3.29
C THR A 127 9.02 -9.49 1.91
N ALA A 128 8.35 -10.62 1.70
CA ALA A 128 7.46 -10.84 0.56
C ALA A 128 6.02 -10.91 1.04
N ARG A 129 5.10 -10.22 0.35
CA ARG A 129 3.68 -10.24 0.66
C ARG A 129 2.86 -10.55 -0.57
N VAL A 130 1.86 -11.42 -0.41
CA VAL A 130 0.76 -11.59 -1.35
C VAL A 130 -0.51 -11.12 -0.69
N GLN A 131 -1.23 -10.21 -1.32
CA GLN A 131 -2.48 -9.66 -0.84
C GLN A 131 -3.58 -9.91 -1.86
N LEU A 132 -4.73 -10.37 -1.38
CA LEU A 132 -5.95 -10.58 -2.16
C LEU A 132 -7.10 -9.86 -1.47
N ASP A 133 -7.72 -8.90 -2.15
CA ASP A 133 -8.84 -8.15 -1.63
C ASP A 133 -10.10 -8.44 -2.45
N THR A 134 -11.20 -8.65 -1.75
CA THR A 134 -12.50 -8.88 -2.34
C THR A 134 -13.51 -7.83 -1.89
N ASP A 135 -14.58 -7.66 -2.65
CA ASP A 135 -15.74 -6.90 -2.21
C ASP A 135 -16.62 -7.73 -1.26
N LYS A 136 -17.71 -7.12 -0.78
CA LYS A 136 -18.69 -7.79 0.09
C LYS A 136 -19.35 -9.04 -0.52
N ASN A 137 -19.25 -9.23 -1.84
CA ASN A 137 -19.78 -10.38 -2.56
C ASN A 137 -18.69 -11.42 -2.87
N PHE A 138 -17.50 -11.29 -2.27
CA PHE A 138 -16.31 -12.12 -2.51
C PHE A 138 -15.79 -12.09 -3.95
N SER A 139 -16.11 -11.02 -4.71
CA SER A 139 -15.49 -10.80 -6.03
C SER A 139 -14.10 -10.20 -5.83
N LEU A 140 -13.10 -10.78 -6.47
CA LEU A 140 -11.72 -10.30 -6.41
C LEU A 140 -11.63 -8.90 -7.03
N LYS A 141 -11.16 -7.92 -6.25
CA LYS A 141 -10.98 -6.52 -6.65
C LYS A 141 -9.52 -6.14 -6.83
N ASN A 142 -8.66 -6.72 -6.02
CA ASN A 142 -7.24 -6.45 -6.06
C ASN A 142 -6.44 -7.73 -5.80
N SER A 143 -5.38 -7.91 -6.57
CA SER A 143 -4.34 -8.90 -6.30
C SER A 143 -2.99 -8.20 -6.37
N GLN A 144 -2.18 -8.35 -5.33
CA GLN A 144 -0.93 -7.63 -5.19
C GLN A 144 0.17 -8.55 -4.68
N PHE A 145 1.35 -8.40 -5.25
CA PHE A 145 2.59 -8.97 -4.76
C PHE A 145 3.58 -7.84 -4.44
N ASP A 146 4.15 -7.87 -3.25
CA ASP A 146 5.16 -6.93 -2.80
C ASP A 146 6.40 -7.66 -2.37
N LEU A 147 7.55 -7.02 -2.59
CA LEU A 147 8.85 -7.48 -2.12
C LEU A 147 9.66 -6.30 -1.60
N LEU A 148 10.12 -6.39 -0.35
CA LEU A 148 11.07 -5.46 0.23
C LEU A 148 12.39 -6.20 0.48
N VAL A 149 13.49 -5.62 0.03
CA VAL A 149 14.85 -6.16 0.20
C VAL A 149 15.75 -5.08 0.79
N PRO A 150 16.47 -5.37 1.88
CA PRO A 150 17.47 -4.46 2.43
C PRO A 150 18.65 -4.34 1.46
N LEU A 151 19.06 -3.10 1.19
CA LEU A 151 20.23 -2.78 0.37
C LEU A 151 21.47 -2.53 1.25
N TYR A 152 21.26 -1.88 2.39
CA TYR A 152 22.28 -1.58 3.37
C TYR A 152 21.63 -1.59 4.76
N GLU A 153 22.32 -2.18 5.73
CA GLU A 153 21.81 -2.34 7.07
C GLU A 153 22.88 -2.17 8.13
N GLN A 154 22.53 -1.40 9.16
CA GLN A 154 23.25 -1.28 10.43
C GLN A 154 22.25 -1.40 11.58
N LYS A 155 22.71 -1.46 12.80
CA LYS A 155 21.87 -1.57 14.00
C LYS A 155 20.77 -0.51 14.05
N ASP A 156 21.10 0.74 13.72
CA ASP A 156 20.23 1.91 13.80
C ASP A 156 19.71 2.39 12.43
N ARG A 157 20.13 1.78 11.31
CA ARG A 157 19.84 2.26 9.96
C ARG A 157 19.52 1.12 9.03
N LEU A 158 18.57 1.39 8.13
CA LEU A 158 18.19 0.49 7.04
C LEU A 158 17.98 1.31 5.77
N VAL A 159 18.68 0.96 4.69
CA VAL A 159 18.32 1.37 3.33
C VAL A 159 17.73 0.16 2.64
N PHE A 160 16.58 0.33 2.00
CA PHE A 160 15.88 -0.77 1.35
C PHE A 160 15.36 -0.37 -0.03
N THR A 161 15.09 -1.36 -0.86
CA THR A 161 14.25 -1.23 -2.05
C THR A 161 12.96 -2.00 -1.84
N GLN A 162 11.86 -1.47 -2.36
CA GLN A 162 10.57 -2.16 -2.38
C GLN A 162 10.02 -2.11 -3.80
N GLY A 163 9.58 -3.27 -4.29
CA GLY A 163 8.86 -3.39 -5.53
C GLY A 163 7.49 -3.98 -5.30
N SER A 164 6.52 -3.62 -6.13
CA SER A 164 5.23 -4.27 -6.17
C SER A 164 4.70 -4.44 -7.58
N LEU A 165 3.87 -5.45 -7.77
CA LEU A 165 3.11 -5.71 -8.96
C LEU A 165 1.68 -6.01 -8.53
N HIS A 166 0.71 -5.31 -9.09
CA HIS A 166 -0.68 -5.50 -8.70
C HIS A 166 -1.63 -5.33 -9.89
N ARG A 167 -2.80 -5.95 -9.74
CA ARG A 167 -3.92 -5.81 -10.67
C ARG A 167 -5.13 -5.26 -9.91
N THR A 168 -5.61 -4.12 -10.33
CA THR A 168 -6.78 -3.42 -9.77
C THR A 168 -7.56 -2.79 -10.91
N ASP A 169 -8.89 -2.93 -10.91
CA ASP A 169 -9.77 -2.36 -11.93
C ASP A 169 -9.36 -2.72 -13.37
N ASP A 170 -9.00 -4.00 -13.60
CA ASP A 170 -8.51 -4.55 -14.86
C ASP A 170 -7.19 -3.95 -15.39
N ARG A 171 -6.51 -3.15 -14.59
CA ARG A 171 -5.20 -2.57 -14.90
C ARG A 171 -4.10 -3.28 -14.14
N THR A 172 -3.01 -3.58 -14.82
CA THR A 172 -1.77 -4.11 -14.24
C THR A 172 -0.81 -2.98 -14.01
N GLN A 173 -0.36 -2.81 -12.77
CA GLN A 173 0.50 -1.71 -12.36
C GLN A 173 1.71 -2.23 -11.59
N SER A 174 2.83 -1.53 -11.69
CA SER A 174 4.06 -1.82 -10.97
C SER A 174 4.54 -0.59 -10.21
N ASN A 175 5.15 -0.81 -9.08
CA ASN A 175 5.75 0.21 -8.24
C ASN A 175 7.17 -0.22 -7.89
N ILE A 176 8.10 0.72 -7.90
CA ILE A 176 9.46 0.51 -7.41
C ILE A 176 9.89 1.73 -6.61
N GLY A 177 10.52 1.51 -5.49
CA GLY A 177 10.98 2.58 -4.64
C GLY A 177 12.19 2.22 -3.81
N VAL A 178 12.77 3.26 -3.24
CA VAL A 178 13.85 3.17 -2.27
C VAL A 178 13.46 3.92 -1.01
N GLY A 179 13.89 3.40 0.13
CA GLY A 179 13.60 4.02 1.42
C GLY A 179 14.77 3.93 2.37
N PHE A 180 14.73 4.80 3.36
CA PHE A 180 15.67 4.86 4.46
C PHE A 180 14.88 4.88 5.77
N ARG A 181 15.32 4.09 6.76
CA ARG A 181 14.78 4.05 8.13
C ARG A 181 15.90 4.25 9.12
N HIS A 182 15.68 5.14 10.08
CA HIS A 182 16.55 5.35 11.22
C HIS A 182 15.84 4.92 12.50
N PHE A 183 16.43 3.97 13.21
CA PHE A 183 15.89 3.40 14.44
C PHE A 183 16.56 4.04 15.64
N SER A 184 15.74 4.60 16.52
CA SER A 184 16.14 5.15 17.83
C SER A 184 15.50 4.34 18.94
N PRO A 185 15.97 4.44 20.19
CA PRO A 185 15.29 3.82 21.32
C PRO A 185 13.83 4.28 21.42
N GLY A 186 12.88 3.37 21.16
CA GLY A 186 11.43 3.60 21.27
C GLY A 186 10.74 4.18 20.06
N TYR A 187 11.43 4.53 18.96
CA TYR A 187 10.79 4.96 17.71
C TYR A 187 11.68 4.78 16.48
N MET A 188 11.07 4.77 15.32
CA MET A 188 11.72 4.80 14.01
C MET A 188 11.18 5.97 13.20
N LEU A 189 12.10 6.64 12.48
CA LEU A 189 11.78 7.63 11.45
C LEU A 189 12.24 7.11 10.11
N GLY A 190 11.39 7.20 9.10
CA GLY A 190 11.70 6.77 7.74
C GLY A 190 11.26 7.76 6.68
N GLY A 191 11.88 7.64 5.52
CA GLY A 191 11.49 8.35 4.31
C GLY A 191 11.67 7.46 3.09
N ASN A 192 10.83 7.65 2.08
CA ASN A 192 10.87 6.84 0.87
C ASN A 192 10.46 7.64 -0.37
N VAL A 193 10.88 7.16 -1.52
CA VAL A 193 10.51 7.68 -2.83
C VAL A 193 10.16 6.50 -3.73
N PHE A 194 9.06 6.61 -4.48
CA PHE A 194 8.57 5.60 -5.40
C PHE A 194 8.30 6.16 -6.79
N GLY A 195 8.55 5.33 -7.80
CA GLY A 195 8.00 5.45 -9.14
C GLY A 195 6.91 4.40 -9.34
N ASP A 196 5.76 4.84 -9.81
CA ASP A 196 4.61 3.99 -10.11
C ASP A 196 4.36 4.01 -11.61
N TYR A 197 4.09 2.86 -12.21
CA TYR A 197 3.85 2.73 -13.64
C TYR A 197 2.66 1.79 -13.92
N ASP A 198 1.71 2.30 -14.68
CA ASP A 198 0.58 1.52 -15.21
C ASP A 198 0.96 0.88 -16.53
N LEU A 199 1.16 -0.42 -16.52
CA LEU A 199 1.54 -1.20 -17.70
C LEU A 199 0.41 -1.30 -18.74
N SER A 200 -0.85 -1.13 -18.31
CA SER A 200 -2.03 -1.25 -19.16
C SER A 200 -2.34 0.04 -19.93
N GLN A 201 -2.11 1.20 -19.32
CA GLN A 201 -2.45 2.51 -19.88
C GLN A 201 -1.24 3.46 -19.99
N GLU A 202 -0.03 2.95 -19.68
CA GLU A 202 1.25 3.67 -19.79
C GLU A 202 1.29 5.00 -19.02
N HIS A 203 0.65 5.04 -17.86
CA HIS A 203 0.68 6.20 -16.98
C HIS A 203 1.78 6.06 -15.93
N ALA A 204 2.42 7.18 -15.60
CA ALA A 204 3.47 7.24 -14.59
C ALA A 204 3.14 8.27 -13.50
N ARG A 205 3.49 7.92 -12.26
CA ARG A 205 3.33 8.75 -11.07
C ARG A 205 4.57 8.62 -10.18
N ALA A 206 4.98 9.70 -9.54
CA ALA A 206 5.98 9.68 -8.46
C ALA A 206 5.29 9.79 -7.11
N GLY A 207 5.84 9.10 -6.11
CA GLY A 207 5.41 9.17 -4.72
C GLY A 207 6.57 9.50 -3.81
N ILE A 208 6.31 10.27 -2.76
CA ILE A 208 7.23 10.54 -1.65
C ILE A 208 6.49 10.26 -0.35
N GLY A 209 7.14 9.59 0.60
CA GLY A 209 6.53 9.22 1.87
C GLY A 209 7.43 9.42 3.05
N VAL A 210 6.80 9.57 4.21
CA VAL A 210 7.45 9.61 5.52
C VAL A 210 6.80 8.61 6.46
N GLU A 211 7.59 8.03 7.35
CA GLU A 211 7.17 6.98 8.28
C GLU A 211 7.59 7.37 9.71
N TYR A 212 6.68 7.18 10.67
CA TYR A 212 6.96 7.26 12.10
C TYR A 212 6.37 6.03 12.79
N TRP A 213 7.21 5.18 13.35
CA TRP A 213 6.78 3.94 14.01
C TRP A 213 7.24 3.88 15.45
N ARG A 214 6.44 3.21 16.25
CA ARG A 214 6.76 2.76 17.61
C ARG A 214 6.33 1.31 17.75
N ASP A 215 6.65 0.68 18.87
CA ASP A 215 6.06 -0.60 19.21
C ASP A 215 4.53 -0.49 19.18
N PHE A 216 3.88 -1.40 18.46
CA PHE A 216 2.42 -1.47 18.29
C PHE A 216 1.76 -0.27 17.60
N LEU A 217 2.52 0.65 16.98
CA LEU A 217 1.97 1.82 16.29
C LEU A 217 2.80 2.16 15.04
N LYS A 218 2.13 2.34 13.92
CA LYS A 218 2.70 2.84 12.67
C LYS A 218 1.91 4.01 12.13
N LEU A 219 2.60 5.09 11.80
CA LEU A 219 2.05 6.26 11.11
C LEU A 219 2.83 6.48 9.82
N ASN A 220 2.12 6.72 8.74
CA ASN A 220 2.70 6.96 7.42
C ASN A 220 1.95 8.10 6.75
N ALA A 221 2.67 8.92 5.99
CA ALA A 221 2.07 9.95 5.15
C ALA A 221 2.77 9.96 3.79
N ASN A 222 1.99 10.02 2.71
CA ASN A 222 2.48 9.95 1.34
C ASN A 222 1.88 11.06 0.49
N SER A 223 2.63 11.51 -0.51
CA SER A 223 2.18 12.46 -1.52
C SER A 223 2.51 11.92 -2.91
N TYR A 224 1.58 12.12 -3.84
CA TYR A 224 1.63 11.57 -5.19
C TYR A 224 1.56 12.68 -6.23
N ARG A 225 2.47 12.63 -7.20
CA ARG A 225 2.57 13.57 -8.32
C ARG A 225 2.58 12.82 -9.64
N ARG A 226 1.67 13.19 -10.54
CA ARG A 226 1.68 12.66 -11.91
C ARG A 226 2.96 13.04 -12.66
N LEU A 227 3.44 12.13 -13.47
CA LEU A 227 4.57 12.33 -14.39
C LEU A 227 4.09 12.35 -15.85
N THR A 228 2.94 11.74 -16.15
CA THR A 228 2.33 11.72 -17.49
C THR A 228 1.14 12.67 -17.57
N GLY A 229 0.92 13.22 -18.76
CA GLY A 229 -0.23 14.06 -19.12
C GLY A 229 -1.46 13.27 -19.52
N TRP A 230 -2.38 13.95 -20.22
CA TRP A 230 -3.59 13.39 -20.78
C TRP A 230 -3.26 12.40 -21.91
N LYS A 231 -3.95 11.27 -21.93
CA LYS A 231 -3.94 10.26 -22.99
C LYS A 231 -5.37 9.79 -23.23
N ASP A 232 -5.67 9.33 -24.43
CA ASP A 232 -6.96 8.76 -24.75
C ASP A 232 -7.30 7.61 -23.80
N SER A 233 -8.53 7.60 -23.32
CA SER A 233 -9.01 6.54 -22.43
C SER A 233 -9.34 5.28 -23.24
N PRO A 234 -8.75 4.12 -22.92
CA PRO A 234 -9.14 2.88 -23.55
C PRO A 234 -10.47 2.33 -23.03
N ASP A 235 -10.91 2.79 -21.85
CA ASP A 235 -12.03 2.22 -21.10
C ASP A 235 -13.33 3.04 -21.22
N VAL A 236 -13.22 4.32 -21.58
CA VAL A 236 -14.35 5.25 -21.70
C VAL A 236 -14.21 6.04 -22.98
N GLU A 237 -15.17 5.88 -23.88
CA GLU A 237 -15.17 6.54 -25.18
C GLU A 237 -15.27 8.07 -25.02
N ASP A 238 -14.54 8.80 -25.86
CA ASP A 238 -14.46 10.27 -25.86
C ASP A 238 -13.96 10.90 -24.56
N TYR A 239 -13.13 10.16 -23.83
CA TYR A 239 -12.43 10.66 -22.66
C TYR A 239 -10.93 10.55 -22.80
N GLU A 240 -10.23 11.47 -22.18
CA GLU A 240 -8.81 11.40 -21.86
C GLU A 240 -8.62 11.12 -20.38
N VAL A 241 -7.54 10.46 -20.04
CA VAL A 241 -7.19 10.11 -18.66
C VAL A 241 -5.76 10.52 -18.33
N ARG A 242 -5.51 10.82 -17.08
CA ARG A 242 -4.18 11.02 -16.52
C ARG A 242 -4.16 10.64 -15.05
N PRO A 243 -2.99 10.39 -14.44
CA PRO A 243 -2.90 10.16 -13.01
C PRO A 243 -3.37 11.39 -12.21
N ALA A 244 -4.20 11.16 -11.21
CA ALA A 244 -4.59 12.21 -10.26
C ALA A 244 -3.44 12.49 -9.28
N ASN A 245 -3.19 13.75 -8.97
CA ASN A 245 -2.35 14.13 -7.83
C ASN A 245 -3.11 13.92 -6.53
N GLY A 246 -2.41 13.59 -5.46
CA GLY A 246 -3.06 13.38 -4.17
C GLY A 246 -2.09 13.15 -3.03
N TRP A 247 -2.64 12.81 -1.88
CA TRP A 247 -1.90 12.42 -0.69
C TRP A 247 -2.74 11.50 0.18
N ASP A 248 -2.08 10.76 1.02
CA ASP A 248 -2.73 9.95 2.05
C ASP A 248 -1.97 9.97 3.37
N VAL A 249 -2.69 9.62 4.43
CA VAL A 249 -2.12 9.30 5.74
C VAL A 249 -2.71 8.00 6.23
N HIS A 250 -1.87 7.17 6.85
CA HIS A 250 -2.22 5.89 7.40
C HIS A 250 -1.80 5.82 8.86
N ALA A 251 -2.69 5.30 9.70
CA ALA A 251 -2.39 4.93 11.07
C ALA A 251 -2.80 3.47 11.28
N GLN A 252 -1.90 2.68 11.85
CA GLN A 252 -2.18 1.30 12.22
C GLN A 252 -1.68 1.07 13.63
N ALA A 253 -2.54 0.51 14.48
CA ALA A 253 -2.23 0.24 15.87
C ALA A 253 -2.71 -1.15 16.27
N TRP A 254 -2.00 -1.78 17.19
CA TRP A 254 -2.34 -3.09 17.75
C TRP A 254 -2.48 -2.97 19.25
N LEU A 255 -3.34 -3.82 19.81
CA LEU A 255 -3.49 -3.92 21.26
C LEU A 255 -2.30 -4.72 21.81
N PRO A 256 -1.49 -4.16 22.73
CA PRO A 256 -0.38 -4.90 23.31
C PRO A 256 -0.80 -6.16 24.08
N SER A 257 -1.99 -6.15 24.69
CA SER A 257 -2.58 -7.31 25.37
C SER A 257 -3.14 -8.36 24.39
N LEU A 258 -3.42 -7.96 23.13
CA LEU A 258 -3.93 -8.83 22.07
C LEU A 258 -3.27 -8.44 20.74
N PRO A 259 -1.97 -8.77 20.54
CA PRO A 259 -1.20 -8.31 19.40
C PRO A 259 -1.67 -8.82 18.04
N GLN A 260 -2.54 -9.84 18.05
CA GLN A 260 -3.19 -10.38 16.85
C GLN A 260 -4.24 -9.43 16.29
N LEU A 261 -4.82 -8.55 17.12
CA LEU A 261 -5.87 -7.64 16.70
C LEU A 261 -5.31 -6.24 16.44
N GLY A 262 -5.46 -5.76 15.22
CA GLY A 262 -5.06 -4.43 14.78
C GLY A 262 -6.24 -3.58 14.32
N VAL A 263 -6.06 -2.28 14.41
CA VAL A 263 -6.99 -1.26 13.90
C VAL A 263 -6.24 -0.44 12.85
N LYS A 264 -6.88 -0.22 11.71
CA LYS A 264 -6.40 0.65 10.64
C LYS A 264 -7.27 1.88 10.50
N LEU A 265 -6.65 3.02 10.27
CA LEU A 265 -7.30 4.26 9.88
C LEU A 265 -6.51 4.87 8.74
N ALA A 266 -7.18 5.21 7.64
CA ALA A 266 -6.54 5.90 6.52
C ALA A 266 -7.43 7.04 6.02
N TYR A 267 -6.81 8.14 5.66
CA TYR A 267 -7.45 9.24 4.96
C TYR A 267 -6.71 9.49 3.66
N GLN A 268 -7.47 9.63 2.57
CA GLN A 268 -6.94 9.89 1.23
C GLN A 268 -7.65 11.07 0.61
N GLN A 269 -6.89 11.94 -0.07
CA GLN A 269 -7.39 13.09 -0.82
C GLN A 269 -6.72 13.11 -2.19
N TYR A 270 -7.54 13.18 -3.24
CA TYR A 270 -7.08 13.34 -4.62
C TYR A 270 -7.67 14.58 -5.26
N TYR A 271 -7.00 15.13 -6.27
CA TYR A 271 -7.35 16.40 -6.90
C TYR A 271 -7.60 16.20 -8.39
N GLY A 272 -8.72 16.72 -8.87
CA GLY A 272 -9.14 16.68 -10.26
C GLY A 272 -10.64 16.91 -10.40
N LYS A 273 -11.09 17.16 -11.64
CA LYS A 273 -12.51 17.42 -11.90
C LYS A 273 -13.35 16.14 -11.80
N GLU A 274 -12.84 15.05 -12.37
CA GLU A 274 -13.54 13.75 -12.45
C GLU A 274 -12.55 12.63 -12.06
N VAL A 275 -12.28 12.45 -10.77
CA VAL A 275 -11.37 11.42 -10.28
C VAL A 275 -12.13 10.15 -9.91
N ALA A 276 -11.63 9.01 -10.39
CA ALA A 276 -12.24 7.69 -10.22
C ALA A 276 -11.78 7.00 -8.93
N LEU A 277 -12.08 7.56 -7.76
CA LEU A 277 -11.68 6.99 -6.47
C LEU A 277 -12.49 5.73 -6.09
N PHE A 278 -13.75 5.66 -6.53
CA PHE A 278 -14.66 4.52 -6.33
C PHE A 278 -14.99 3.80 -7.66
N GLY A 279 -14.04 3.80 -8.60
CA GLY A 279 -14.20 3.22 -9.91
C GLY A 279 -14.62 4.23 -10.99
N LYS A 280 -14.42 3.84 -12.26
CA LYS A 280 -14.62 4.71 -13.44
C LYS A 280 -16.06 5.21 -13.62
N GLU A 281 -17.04 4.46 -13.10
CA GLU A 281 -18.46 4.84 -13.17
C GLU A 281 -18.86 5.86 -12.09
N THR A 282 -18.00 6.08 -11.08
CA THR A 282 -18.26 6.95 -9.94
C THR A 282 -17.15 7.98 -9.80
N ARG A 283 -17.06 8.87 -10.80
CA ARG A 283 -16.07 9.95 -10.82
C ARG A 283 -16.57 11.15 -10.00
N GLN A 284 -15.67 11.77 -9.26
CA GLN A 284 -15.99 12.87 -8.34
C GLN A 284 -14.95 13.99 -8.43
N HIS A 285 -15.41 15.22 -8.12
CA HIS A 285 -14.52 16.37 -8.02
C HIS A 285 -13.77 16.37 -6.69
N ASN A 286 -12.44 16.39 -6.75
CA ASN A 286 -11.56 16.39 -5.58
C ASN A 286 -11.98 15.39 -4.49
N PRO A 287 -12.13 14.09 -4.84
CA PRO A 287 -12.67 13.13 -3.88
C PRO A 287 -11.72 12.85 -2.73
N HIS A 288 -12.33 12.55 -1.57
CA HIS A 288 -11.62 12.03 -0.41
C HIS A 288 -12.32 10.80 0.16
N THR A 289 -11.55 9.99 0.89
CA THR A 289 -12.08 8.85 1.65
C THR A 289 -11.49 8.80 3.04
N LEU A 290 -12.33 8.35 3.97
CA LEU A 290 -11.92 7.85 5.27
C LEU A 290 -12.09 6.33 5.25
N THR A 291 -11.03 5.59 5.54
CA THR A 291 -11.06 4.14 5.65
C THR A 291 -10.83 3.76 7.11
N THR A 292 -11.70 2.92 7.62
CA THR A 292 -11.55 2.27 8.93
C THR A 292 -11.45 0.77 8.72
N GLY A 293 -10.54 0.11 9.41
CA GLY A 293 -10.31 -1.32 9.23
C GLY A 293 -9.91 -2.04 10.50
N LEU A 294 -10.12 -3.33 10.49
CA LEU A 294 -9.70 -4.28 11.51
C LEU A 294 -8.83 -5.35 10.86
N ASP A 295 -7.74 -5.70 11.53
CA ASP A 295 -6.83 -6.78 11.12
C ASP A 295 -6.83 -7.85 12.20
N TYR A 296 -6.88 -9.10 11.77
CA TYR A 296 -6.65 -10.25 12.61
C TYR A 296 -5.51 -11.11 12.07
N THR A 297 -4.42 -11.21 12.83
CA THR A 297 -3.19 -11.93 12.48
C THR A 297 -3.01 -13.10 13.43
N PRO A 298 -3.58 -14.29 13.14
CA PRO A 298 -3.44 -15.47 14.02
C PRO A 298 -2.01 -15.96 14.14
N VAL A 299 -1.26 -15.85 13.07
CA VAL A 299 0.19 -16.20 12.97
C VAL A 299 0.88 -15.17 12.09
N PRO A 300 2.20 -14.93 12.22
CA PRO A 300 2.92 -13.94 11.43
C PRO A 300 2.72 -14.04 9.91
N LEU A 301 2.53 -15.26 9.42
CA LEU A 301 2.37 -15.54 7.99
C LEU A 301 1.06 -15.03 7.40
N ILE A 302 -0.04 -14.98 8.18
CA ILE A 302 -1.39 -14.73 7.65
C ILE A 302 -2.07 -13.60 8.42
N THR A 303 -2.64 -12.65 7.69
CA THR A 303 -3.50 -11.60 8.22
C THR A 303 -4.81 -11.57 7.45
N PHE A 304 -5.92 -11.52 8.17
CA PHE A 304 -7.24 -11.24 7.64
C PHE A 304 -7.57 -9.78 7.92
N SER A 305 -8.14 -9.08 6.94
CA SER A 305 -8.54 -7.69 7.09
C SER A 305 -10.00 -7.48 6.67
N ALA A 306 -10.66 -6.55 7.36
CA ALA A 306 -11.97 -6.04 6.97
C ALA A 306 -11.91 -4.52 7.03
N GLU A 307 -12.18 -3.86 5.93
CA GLU A 307 -12.08 -2.42 5.79
C GLU A 307 -13.38 -1.83 5.25
N GLN A 308 -13.79 -0.70 5.81
CA GLN A 308 -14.90 0.11 5.36
C GLN A 308 -14.37 1.46 4.91
N ARG A 309 -14.55 1.77 3.62
CA ARG A 309 -14.22 3.06 3.02
C ARG A 309 -15.48 3.91 2.95
N GLN A 310 -15.37 5.16 3.38
CA GLN A 310 -16.44 6.15 3.29
C GLN A 310 -15.92 7.39 2.54
N GLY A 311 -16.58 7.73 1.46
CA GLY A 311 -16.27 8.89 0.63
C GLY A 311 -17.36 9.94 0.66
N GLN A 312 -17.22 10.91 -0.24
CA GLN A 312 -18.20 11.99 -0.43
C GLN A 312 -19.54 11.46 -0.93
N HIS A 313 -20.62 12.23 -0.70
CA HIS A 313 -21.98 11.98 -1.18
C HIS A 313 -22.53 10.59 -0.83
N GLY A 314 -22.17 10.06 0.35
CA GLY A 314 -22.65 8.76 0.82
C GLY A 314 -22.07 7.55 0.08
N LYS A 315 -21.03 7.73 -0.73
CA LYS A 315 -20.35 6.60 -1.35
C LYS A 315 -19.58 5.82 -0.30
N SER A 316 -19.77 4.52 -0.30
CA SER A 316 -19.07 3.62 0.62
C SER A 316 -18.75 2.31 -0.05
N ASP A 317 -17.70 1.67 0.44
CA ASP A 317 -17.17 0.44 -0.10
C ASP A 317 -16.61 -0.42 1.03
N THR A 318 -16.80 -1.74 0.94
CA THR A 318 -16.33 -2.70 1.94
C THR A 318 -15.35 -3.65 1.28
N HIS A 319 -14.17 -3.77 1.85
CA HIS A 319 -13.12 -4.68 1.40
C HIS A 319 -12.85 -5.74 2.46
N LEU A 320 -12.74 -6.98 2.02
CA LEU A 320 -12.26 -8.11 2.82
C LEU A 320 -10.95 -8.58 2.20
N GLY A 321 -9.91 -8.67 3.01
CA GLY A 321 -8.57 -9.00 2.55
C GLY A 321 -7.97 -10.21 3.25
N VAL A 322 -7.11 -10.91 2.51
CA VAL A 322 -6.22 -11.94 3.04
C VAL A 322 -4.81 -11.59 2.59
N GLU A 323 -3.91 -11.44 3.54
CA GLU A 323 -2.51 -11.17 3.30
C GLU A 323 -1.67 -12.37 3.74
N LEU A 324 -0.81 -12.86 2.86
CA LEU A 324 0.27 -13.79 3.18
C LEU A 324 1.58 -13.01 3.27
N HIS A 325 2.14 -12.95 4.47
CA HIS A 325 3.30 -12.14 4.80
C HIS A 325 4.48 -13.05 5.14
N TYR A 326 5.37 -13.24 4.18
CA TYR A 326 6.54 -14.11 4.34
C TYR A 326 7.79 -13.29 4.63
N GLN A 327 8.39 -13.51 5.82
CA GLN A 327 9.67 -12.90 6.18
C GLN A 327 10.81 -13.79 5.70
N LEU A 328 11.64 -13.22 4.81
CA LEU A 328 12.82 -13.89 4.29
C LEU A 328 13.87 -14.08 5.40
N GLY A 329 14.48 -15.26 5.45
CA GLY A 329 15.47 -15.60 6.48
C GLY A 329 14.90 -16.06 7.82
N VAL A 330 13.58 -15.96 8.03
CA VAL A 330 12.92 -16.47 9.24
C VAL A 330 12.46 -17.91 9.02
N PRO A 331 12.76 -18.86 9.91
CA PRO A 331 12.33 -20.24 9.80
C PRO A 331 10.79 -20.38 9.74
N TRP A 332 10.31 -21.30 8.93
CA TRP A 332 8.88 -21.50 8.68
C TRP A 332 8.07 -21.73 9.97
N HIS A 333 8.59 -22.51 10.92
CA HIS A 333 7.91 -22.79 12.19
C HIS A 333 7.72 -21.53 13.05
N GLN A 334 8.60 -20.52 12.94
CA GLN A 334 8.44 -19.25 13.64
C GLN A 334 7.36 -18.38 12.97
N GLN A 335 7.25 -18.42 11.65
CA GLN A 335 6.21 -17.70 10.90
C GLN A 335 4.79 -18.27 11.14
N LEU A 336 4.70 -19.51 11.61
CA LEU A 336 3.46 -20.18 11.99
C LEU A 336 3.20 -20.15 13.50
N ASN A 337 4.11 -19.58 14.31
CA ASN A 337 3.94 -19.50 15.76
C ASN A 337 3.08 -18.29 16.16
N PRO A 338 1.89 -18.50 16.79
CA PRO A 338 1.04 -17.40 17.25
C PRO A 338 1.73 -16.46 18.26
N GLU A 339 2.65 -16.97 19.07
CA GLU A 339 3.39 -16.16 20.06
C GLU A 339 4.34 -15.17 19.42
N ALA A 340 4.83 -15.45 18.20
CA ALA A 340 5.71 -14.56 17.46
C ALA A 340 5.00 -13.29 16.92
N VAL A 341 3.65 -13.24 16.93
CA VAL A 341 2.90 -12.07 16.48
C VAL A 341 3.21 -10.84 17.34
N ALA A 342 3.39 -10.99 18.66
CA ALA A 342 3.77 -9.87 19.53
C ALA A 342 5.14 -9.28 19.14
N ALA A 343 6.12 -10.15 18.87
CA ALA A 343 7.46 -9.75 18.42
C ALA A 343 7.41 -9.01 17.08
N MET A 344 6.57 -9.44 16.17
CA MET A 344 6.33 -8.80 14.86
C MET A 344 5.82 -7.35 14.99
N ARG A 345 5.15 -6.99 16.09
CA ARG A 345 4.61 -5.63 16.34
C ARG A 345 5.63 -4.69 16.99
N SER A 346 6.79 -5.18 17.40
CA SER A 346 7.88 -4.36 17.90
C SER A 346 8.62 -3.64 16.77
N LEU A 347 9.37 -2.60 17.11
CA LEU A 347 10.23 -1.90 16.14
C LEU A 347 11.26 -2.84 15.52
N ALA A 348 11.82 -3.77 16.31
CA ALA A 348 12.77 -4.76 15.82
C ALA A 348 12.11 -5.75 14.84
N GLY A 349 10.95 -6.29 15.21
CA GLY A 349 10.21 -7.25 14.38
C GLY A 349 9.61 -6.66 13.11
N SER A 350 9.27 -5.36 13.12
CA SER A 350 8.70 -4.64 11.97
C SER A 350 9.75 -3.99 11.06
N ARG A 351 11.04 -4.23 11.30
CA ARG A 351 12.15 -3.57 10.60
C ARG A 351 12.06 -3.65 9.09
N TYR A 352 11.61 -4.79 8.56
CA TYR A 352 11.45 -5.06 7.13
C TYR A 352 10.02 -4.99 6.65
N ASP A 353 9.11 -4.39 7.43
CA ASP A 353 7.74 -4.24 6.98
C ASP A 353 7.64 -3.29 5.79
N LEU A 354 6.68 -3.59 4.93
CA LEU A 354 6.43 -2.83 3.72
C LEU A 354 5.98 -1.40 4.05
N VAL A 355 6.31 -0.46 3.17
CA VAL A 355 5.83 0.91 3.24
C VAL A 355 4.31 0.93 3.02
N ALA A 356 3.56 1.52 3.96
CA ALA A 356 2.12 1.69 3.83
C ALA A 356 1.83 2.92 2.95
N ARG A 357 1.30 2.66 1.75
CA ARG A 357 0.99 3.68 0.74
C ARG A 357 -0.11 3.17 -0.22
N ASN A 358 -0.75 4.08 -0.94
CA ASN A 358 -1.61 3.69 -2.04
C ASN A 358 -0.77 3.39 -3.28
N ASN A 359 -0.65 2.12 -3.63
CA ASN A 359 0.08 1.66 -4.82
C ASN A 359 -0.71 1.88 -6.11
N ASN A 360 -2.05 1.96 -6.05
CA ASN A 360 -2.89 2.13 -7.22
C ASN A 360 -2.82 3.57 -7.76
N ILE A 361 -2.52 3.73 -9.06
CA ILE A 361 -2.58 5.00 -9.77
C ILE A 361 -4.04 5.34 -10.02
N LEU A 362 -4.58 6.27 -9.26
CA LEU A 362 -5.93 6.78 -9.50
C LEU A 362 -5.94 7.73 -10.69
N LEU A 363 -6.96 7.59 -11.54
CA LEU A 363 -7.08 8.35 -12.77
C LEU A 363 -8.09 9.51 -12.62
N GLU A 364 -7.71 10.64 -13.18
CA GLU A 364 -8.58 11.78 -13.48
C GLU A 364 -9.03 11.67 -14.94
N TYR A 365 -10.32 11.80 -15.17
CA TYR A 365 -10.95 11.75 -16.48
C TYR A 365 -11.28 13.16 -16.97
N HIS A 366 -11.24 13.35 -18.28
CA HIS A 366 -11.63 14.57 -18.95
C HIS A 366 -12.35 14.23 -20.24
N GLN A 367 -13.57 14.73 -20.41
CA GLN A 367 -14.33 14.53 -21.63
C GLN A 367 -13.70 15.32 -22.78
N GLN A 368 -13.41 14.64 -23.88
CA GLN A 368 -12.90 15.28 -25.10
C GLN A 368 -13.97 16.13 -25.75
N GLN A 369 -13.57 17.26 -26.27
CA GLN A 369 -14.43 18.04 -27.14
C GLN A 369 -14.39 17.44 -28.55
N VAL A 370 -15.34 16.54 -28.85
CA VAL A 370 -15.39 15.79 -30.12
C VAL A 370 -15.94 16.59 -31.27
N ILE A 371 -16.59 17.74 -31.02
CA ILE A 371 -17.15 18.65 -32.03
C ILE A 371 -16.63 20.06 -31.75
N HIS A 372 -15.99 20.65 -32.74
CA HIS A 372 -15.57 22.05 -32.74
C HIS A 372 -16.43 22.80 -33.79
N LEU A 373 -17.31 23.70 -33.33
CA LEU A 373 -18.10 24.58 -34.15
C LEU A 373 -17.53 26.00 -34.06
N GLN A 374 -17.15 26.52 -35.20
CA GLN A 374 -16.78 27.92 -35.35
C GLN A 374 -17.84 28.62 -36.22
N THR A 375 -18.33 29.73 -35.74
CA THR A 375 -19.31 30.55 -36.46
C THR A 375 -19.02 32.02 -36.18
N ALA A 376 -19.39 32.91 -37.11
CA ALA A 376 -19.35 34.35 -36.86
C ALA A 376 -20.31 34.71 -35.73
N GLU A 377 -19.80 35.40 -34.67
CA GLU A 377 -20.65 35.89 -33.56
C GLU A 377 -21.69 36.88 -34.00
N GLN A 378 -21.40 37.69 -34.99
CA GLN A 378 -22.28 38.71 -35.54
C GLN A 378 -22.05 38.85 -37.04
N VAL A 379 -23.12 38.81 -37.83
CA VAL A 379 -23.10 39.12 -39.26
C VAL A 379 -24.05 40.27 -39.51
N SER A 380 -23.50 41.36 -40.06
CA SER A 380 -24.28 42.54 -40.47
C SER A 380 -24.23 42.69 -41.99
N GLY A 381 -25.33 43.14 -42.58
CA GLY A 381 -25.47 43.33 -44.03
C GLY A 381 -26.61 44.26 -44.40
N TYR A 382 -26.65 44.64 -45.68
CA TYR A 382 -27.76 45.46 -46.24
C TYR A 382 -28.86 44.56 -46.78
N THR A 383 -30.08 45.14 -46.95
CA THR A 383 -31.21 44.42 -47.51
C THR A 383 -30.89 43.89 -48.90
N GLY A 384 -31.05 42.58 -49.14
CA GLY A 384 -30.75 41.90 -50.39
C GLY A 384 -29.27 41.38 -50.49
N GLU A 385 -28.44 41.65 -49.55
CA GLU A 385 -27.05 41.14 -49.52
C GLU A 385 -27.02 39.67 -49.08
N GLN A 386 -26.19 38.83 -49.75
CA GLN A 386 -25.90 37.46 -49.32
C GLN A 386 -24.58 37.44 -48.57
N LYS A 387 -24.60 36.93 -47.33
CA LYS A 387 -23.42 36.80 -46.52
C LYS A 387 -23.23 35.36 -46.01
N SER A 388 -21.98 34.92 -46.07
CA SER A 388 -21.61 33.67 -45.45
C SER A 388 -21.59 33.81 -43.94
N LEU A 389 -22.18 32.85 -43.23
CA LEU A 389 -22.11 32.76 -41.76
C LEU A 389 -20.76 32.26 -41.27
N GLY A 390 -19.86 31.89 -42.20
CA GLY A 390 -18.51 31.45 -41.85
C GLY A 390 -18.48 30.24 -40.95
N VAL A 391 -19.44 29.34 -41.13
CA VAL A 391 -19.53 28.15 -40.27
C VAL A 391 -18.48 27.12 -40.67
N SER A 392 -17.65 26.73 -39.72
CA SER A 392 -16.74 25.63 -39.85
C SER A 392 -17.01 24.61 -38.70
N VAL A 393 -17.19 23.36 -39.09
CA VAL A 393 -17.42 22.26 -38.16
C VAL A 393 -16.36 21.22 -38.35
N THR A 394 -15.63 20.90 -37.27
CA THR A 394 -14.71 19.76 -37.21
C THR A 394 -15.27 18.76 -36.21
N SER A 395 -15.50 17.53 -36.65
CA SER A 395 -16.03 16.46 -35.81
C SER A 395 -15.15 15.21 -35.90
N LYS A 396 -14.91 14.56 -34.78
CA LYS A 396 -14.17 13.26 -34.69
C LYS A 396 -14.89 12.15 -35.48
N TYR A 397 -16.22 12.18 -35.51
CA TYR A 397 -17.08 11.15 -36.14
C TYR A 397 -17.61 11.53 -37.51
N GLY A 398 -17.17 12.66 -38.07
CA GLY A 398 -17.74 13.23 -39.30
C GLY A 398 -18.99 14.02 -39.02
N LEU A 399 -19.48 14.71 -40.07
CA LEU A 399 -20.68 15.54 -40.01
C LEU A 399 -21.77 14.90 -40.86
N ALA A 400 -22.90 14.49 -40.22
CA ALA A 400 -24.02 13.88 -40.89
C ALA A 400 -24.91 14.97 -41.55
N HIS A 401 -25.30 16.03 -40.83
CA HIS A 401 -26.08 17.16 -41.32
C HIS A 401 -25.97 18.34 -40.36
N ILE A 402 -26.29 19.53 -40.87
CA ILE A 402 -26.42 20.75 -40.05
C ILE A 402 -27.90 21.20 -40.16
N GLU A 403 -28.54 21.34 -39.01
CA GLU A 403 -29.87 21.90 -38.92
C GLU A 403 -29.81 23.34 -38.45
N TRP A 404 -30.49 24.22 -39.20
CA TRP A 404 -30.54 25.63 -38.88
C TRP A 404 -31.94 26.00 -38.41
N THR A 405 -32.03 26.64 -37.26
CA THR A 405 -33.27 27.22 -36.74
C THR A 405 -33.09 28.71 -36.58
N ALA A 406 -33.83 29.48 -37.32
CA ALA A 406 -33.82 30.95 -37.28
C ALA A 406 -35.24 31.52 -37.22
N PRO A 407 -36.01 31.26 -36.17
CA PRO A 407 -37.43 31.61 -36.09
C PRO A 407 -37.69 33.12 -36.29
N THR A 408 -36.81 33.96 -35.75
CA THR A 408 -36.95 35.43 -35.85
C THR A 408 -36.62 35.96 -37.26
N LEU A 409 -35.67 35.36 -37.97
CA LEU A 409 -35.32 35.72 -39.34
C LEU A 409 -36.36 35.23 -40.33
N LEU A 410 -36.93 34.05 -40.13
CA LEU A 410 -38.01 33.50 -40.94
C LEU A 410 -39.27 34.31 -40.81
N ALA A 411 -39.59 34.85 -39.64
CA ALA A 411 -40.73 35.74 -39.41
C ALA A 411 -40.59 37.10 -40.15
N GLN A 412 -39.36 37.50 -40.51
CA GLN A 412 -39.05 38.72 -41.25
C GLN A 412 -38.83 38.49 -42.76
N ALA A 413 -39.27 37.35 -43.29
CA ALA A 413 -39.13 36.94 -44.70
C ALA A 413 -37.70 36.86 -45.23
N VAL A 414 -36.74 36.57 -44.36
CA VAL A 414 -35.34 36.30 -44.74
C VAL A 414 -35.25 34.87 -45.29
N LYS A 415 -34.85 34.71 -46.55
CA LYS A 415 -34.64 33.41 -47.17
C LYS A 415 -33.22 32.88 -46.74
N SER A 416 -33.17 31.74 -46.11
CA SER A 416 -31.93 31.02 -45.91
C SER A 416 -31.63 30.09 -47.09
N CYS A 417 -30.48 30.27 -47.75
CA CYS A 417 -30.02 29.33 -48.78
C CYS A 417 -29.10 28.30 -48.06
N ARG A 418 -29.41 27.01 -48.19
CA ARG A 418 -28.49 25.92 -47.80
C ARG A 418 -27.50 25.74 -48.96
N SER A 419 -26.20 25.87 -48.70
CA SER A 419 -25.17 25.30 -49.56
C SER A 419 -24.90 23.88 -49.08
N ALA A 420 -24.95 22.93 -49.98
CA ALA A 420 -24.62 21.52 -49.75
C ALA A 420 -23.16 21.34 -49.48
#